data_b59f519b5b118537953635e1b223b331
#
_entry.id   b59f519b5b118537953635e1b223b331
#
_cell.length_a   1.000
_cell.length_b   1.000
_cell.length_c   1.000
_cell.angle_alpha   90.00
_cell.angle_beta   90.00
_cell.angle_gamma   90.00
#
_symmetry.space_group_name_H-M   'P 1'
#
loop_
_entity.id
_entity.type
_entity.pdbx_description
1 polymer ?
#
loop_
_entity_poly.entity_id
_entity_poly.type
_entity_poly.pdbx_seq_one_letter_code
_entity_poly.pdbx_strand_id
1 'polypeptide(L)'
;VKNQRSLCRSMNKYHGNRGCDIAFSIFLEKIDGIIDMIKSVSLDDSYASTLMAYEAQAAVEYWEYLRNILENSGVEFYSRVKQGAKDIVNSMLNYGYSLLYPRIWQAVLRHGLNPYSGLVHYAEGNPNLVFDLVELFRCQAVDRVVISMINKGERCAVDKDGKLLYETRSVWTRH
;
A
#
# COMPACT_ATOMS: atom_id res chain seq x y z
N VAL A 1 -2.30 13.34 14.13
CA VAL A 1 -3.59 12.78 13.72
C VAL A 1 -4.44 13.83 12.98
N LYS A 2 -4.68 15.05 13.54
CA LYS A 2 -5.44 16.13 12.86
C LYS A 2 -4.78 16.59 11.54
N ASN A 3 -3.45 16.64 11.48
CA ASN A 3 -2.72 17.07 10.28
C ASN A 3 -2.78 16.06 9.13
N GLN A 4 -2.75 14.75 9.41
CA GLN A 4 -2.88 13.72 8.37
C GLN A 4 -4.28 13.71 7.73
N ARG A 5 -5.35 13.86 8.55
CA ARG A 5 -6.72 13.99 8.02
C ARG A 5 -6.90 15.22 7.12
N SER A 6 -6.25 16.33 7.42
CA SER A 6 -6.32 17.53 6.57
C SER A 6 -5.55 17.36 5.27
N LEU A 7 -4.38 16.69 5.31
CA LEU A 7 -3.58 16.38 4.13
C LEU A 7 -4.33 15.43 3.19
N CYS A 8 -4.95 14.39 3.74
CA CYS A 8 -5.74 13.44 2.98
C CYS A 8 -6.98 14.08 2.34
N ARG A 9 -7.68 14.98 3.05
CA ARG A 9 -8.82 15.72 2.50
C ARG A 9 -8.41 16.70 1.39
N SER A 10 -7.24 17.33 1.47
CA SER A 10 -6.73 18.21 0.42
C SER A 10 -6.30 17.42 -0.83
N MET A 11 -5.76 16.22 -0.67
CA MET A 11 -5.39 15.35 -1.79
C MET A 11 -6.60 14.77 -2.53
N ASN A 12 -7.70 14.46 -1.83
CA ASN A 12 -8.95 13.99 -2.44
C ASN A 12 -9.63 15.03 -3.35
N LYS A 13 -9.36 16.32 -3.14
CA LYS A 13 -9.96 17.39 -3.93
C LYS A 13 -9.46 17.45 -5.39
N TYR A 14 -8.35 16.79 -5.69
CA TYR A 14 -7.68 16.89 -6.99
C TYR A 14 -7.86 15.68 -7.93
N HIS A 15 -8.54 14.60 -7.50
CA HIS A 15 -8.57 13.38 -8.31
C HIS A 15 -9.93 12.66 -8.19
N GLY A 16 -10.79 12.90 -9.16
CA GLY A 16 -12.15 12.37 -9.25
C GLY A 16 -12.23 10.89 -9.66
N ASN A 17 -11.68 9.96 -8.88
CA ASN A 17 -11.85 8.53 -9.09
C ASN A 17 -12.57 7.92 -7.87
N ARG A 18 -13.92 7.81 -7.95
CA ARG A 18 -14.80 7.39 -6.84
C ARG A 18 -14.41 6.04 -6.21
N GLY A 19 -13.87 5.11 -6.99
CA GLY A 19 -13.45 3.81 -6.50
C GLY A 19 -12.25 3.88 -5.54
N CYS A 20 -11.25 4.71 -5.86
CA CYS A 20 -10.11 4.96 -4.97
C CYS A 20 -10.51 5.70 -3.69
N ASP A 21 -11.48 6.61 -3.80
CA ASP A 21 -11.96 7.38 -2.64
C ASP A 21 -12.69 6.49 -1.63
N ILE A 22 -13.47 5.49 -2.11
CA ILE A 22 -14.16 4.52 -1.27
C ILE A 22 -13.15 3.58 -0.59
N ALA A 23 -12.19 3.01 -1.34
CA ALA A 23 -11.15 2.15 -0.76
C ALA A 23 -10.33 2.89 0.29
N PHE A 24 -10.03 4.15 0.02
CA PHE A 24 -9.31 5.01 0.94
C PHE A 24 -10.13 5.38 2.19
N SER A 25 -11.44 5.61 2.05
CA SER A 25 -12.32 5.85 3.20
C SER A 25 -12.41 4.63 4.10
N ILE A 26 -12.57 3.43 3.53
CA ILE A 26 -12.56 2.16 4.28
C ILE A 26 -11.22 1.96 5.01
N PHE A 27 -10.10 2.26 4.36
CA PHE A 27 -8.77 2.19 4.97
C PHE A 27 -8.62 3.18 6.13
N LEU A 28 -9.13 4.43 5.98
CA LEU A 28 -9.09 5.42 7.06
C LEU A 28 -9.97 5.03 8.25
N GLU A 29 -11.18 4.52 8.01
CA GLU A 29 -12.06 4.02 9.08
C GLU A 29 -11.38 2.89 9.88
N LYS A 30 -10.66 2.01 9.19
CA LYS A 30 -9.91 0.93 9.84
C LYS A 30 -8.71 1.45 10.63
N ILE A 31 -7.97 2.44 10.10
CA ILE A 31 -6.93 3.12 10.86
C ILE A 31 -7.50 3.81 12.10
N ASP A 32 -8.65 4.46 11.98
CA ASP A 32 -9.32 5.08 13.13
C ASP A 32 -9.73 4.02 14.17
N GLY A 33 -10.28 2.87 13.75
CA GLY A 33 -10.57 1.72 14.61
C GLY A 33 -9.33 1.17 15.31
N ILE A 34 -8.21 1.05 14.59
CA ILE A 34 -6.90 0.65 15.15
C ILE A 34 -6.42 1.69 16.17
N ILE A 35 -6.51 2.98 15.87
CA ILE A 35 -6.11 4.05 16.79
C ILE A 35 -6.96 4.05 18.07
N ASP A 36 -8.27 3.84 17.95
CA ASP A 36 -9.16 3.79 19.11
C ASP A 36 -8.91 2.54 19.95
N MET A 37 -8.59 1.42 19.33
CA MET A 37 -8.16 0.22 20.02
C MET A 37 -6.82 0.43 20.72
N ILE A 38 -5.82 1.06 20.07
CA ILE A 38 -4.54 1.43 20.69
C ILE A 38 -4.74 2.28 21.94
N LYS A 39 -5.72 3.18 21.96
CA LYS A 39 -6.04 3.99 23.13
C LYS A 39 -6.72 3.20 24.24
N SER A 40 -7.39 2.11 23.91
CA SER A 40 -8.12 1.25 24.88
C SER A 40 -7.27 0.13 25.46
N VAL A 41 -6.12 -0.19 24.86
CA VAL A 41 -5.21 -1.26 25.28
C VAL A 41 -4.12 -0.68 26.18
N SER A 42 -3.91 -1.26 27.36
CA SER A 42 -2.69 -1.03 28.13
C SER A 42 -1.50 -1.55 27.32
N LEU A 43 -0.44 -0.75 27.23
CA LEU A 43 0.79 -1.07 26.49
C LEU A 43 1.51 -2.23 27.21
N ASP A 44 1.09 -3.44 26.91
CA ASP A 44 1.79 -4.67 27.28
C ASP A 44 2.39 -5.34 26.03
N ASP A 45 3.18 -6.40 26.24
CA ASP A 45 3.88 -7.12 25.16
C ASP A 45 2.92 -7.79 24.14
N SER A 46 1.62 -7.86 24.42
CA SER A 46 0.59 -8.39 23.51
C SER A 46 0.11 -7.38 22.44
N TYR A 47 0.40 -6.10 22.66
CA TYR A 47 -0.05 -5.00 21.82
C TYR A 47 0.35 -5.14 20.36
N ALA A 48 1.62 -5.43 20.08
CA ALA A 48 2.12 -5.54 18.72
C ALA A 48 1.49 -6.72 17.96
N SER A 49 1.34 -7.87 18.63
CA SER A 49 0.72 -9.06 18.04
C SER A 49 -0.76 -8.81 17.70
N THR A 50 -1.46 -8.13 18.58
CA THR A 50 -2.87 -7.74 18.36
C THR A 50 -3.00 -6.79 17.18
N LEU A 51 -2.12 -5.78 17.08
CA LEU A 51 -2.10 -4.83 15.98
C LEU A 51 -1.83 -5.51 14.63
N MET A 52 -0.86 -6.42 14.58
CA MET A 52 -0.53 -7.20 13.38
C MET A 52 -1.69 -8.11 12.95
N ALA A 53 -2.45 -8.68 13.90
CA ALA A 53 -3.63 -9.49 13.59
C ALA A 53 -4.74 -8.64 12.92
N TYR A 54 -4.99 -7.44 13.44
CA TYR A 54 -5.95 -6.51 12.84
C TYR A 54 -5.49 -6.01 11.46
N GLU A 55 -4.21 -5.71 11.29
CA GLU A 55 -3.64 -5.35 9.99
C GLU A 55 -3.83 -6.48 8.97
N ALA A 56 -3.56 -7.72 9.36
CA ALA A 56 -3.74 -8.89 8.50
C ALA A 56 -5.21 -9.05 8.07
N GLN A 57 -6.16 -8.91 9.00
CA GLN A 57 -7.58 -8.97 8.69
C GLN A 57 -8.00 -7.83 7.75
N ALA A 58 -7.57 -6.60 8.04
CA ALA A 58 -7.85 -5.45 7.18
C ALA A 58 -7.27 -5.63 5.77
N ALA A 59 -6.09 -6.25 5.65
CA ALA A 59 -5.47 -6.53 4.37
C ALA A 59 -6.29 -7.53 3.53
N VAL A 60 -6.88 -8.57 4.14
CA VAL A 60 -7.74 -9.52 3.43
C VAL A 60 -8.92 -8.81 2.77
N GLU A 61 -9.66 -8.00 3.53
CA GLU A 61 -10.80 -7.26 3.02
C GLU A 61 -10.41 -6.22 1.97
N TYR A 62 -9.25 -5.57 2.15
CA TYR A 62 -8.70 -4.62 1.18
C TYR A 62 -8.40 -5.29 -0.17
N TRP A 63 -7.74 -6.45 -0.17
CA TRP A 63 -7.42 -7.16 -1.41
C TRP A 63 -8.67 -7.73 -2.09
N GLU A 64 -9.66 -8.14 -1.34
CA GLU A 64 -10.95 -8.56 -1.89
C GLU A 64 -11.69 -7.40 -2.57
N TYR A 65 -11.70 -6.23 -1.93
CA TYR A 65 -12.26 -5.03 -2.52
C TYR A 65 -11.52 -4.61 -3.81
N LEU A 66 -10.18 -4.65 -3.79
CA LEU A 66 -9.37 -4.35 -4.96
C LEU A 66 -9.65 -5.31 -6.10
N ARG A 67 -9.80 -6.61 -5.81
CA ARG A 67 -10.19 -7.62 -6.80
C ARG A 67 -11.49 -7.24 -7.50
N ASN A 68 -12.53 -6.89 -6.75
CA ASN A 68 -13.82 -6.50 -7.31
C ASN A 68 -13.72 -5.27 -8.23
N ILE A 69 -12.90 -4.29 -7.88
CA ILE A 69 -12.65 -3.12 -8.76
C ILE A 69 -11.99 -3.54 -10.07
N LEU A 70 -10.99 -4.41 -10.01
CA LEU A 70 -10.20 -4.83 -11.17
C LEU A 70 -10.99 -5.76 -12.10
N GLU A 71 -11.81 -6.65 -11.54
CA GLU A 71 -12.72 -7.51 -12.30
C GLU A 71 -13.71 -6.67 -13.14
N ASN A 72 -14.24 -5.58 -12.58
CA ASN A 72 -15.09 -4.65 -13.31
C ASN A 72 -14.36 -3.94 -14.48
N SER A 73 -13.04 -3.88 -14.43
CA SER A 73 -12.19 -3.33 -15.50
C SER A 73 -11.70 -4.40 -16.49
N GLY A 74 -12.16 -5.64 -16.36
CA GLY A 74 -11.79 -6.75 -17.23
C GLY A 74 -10.38 -7.30 -17.00
N VAL A 75 -9.77 -7.04 -15.84
CA VAL A 75 -8.44 -7.52 -15.47
C VAL A 75 -8.53 -8.55 -14.35
N GLU A 76 -8.00 -9.73 -14.58
CA GLU A 76 -7.98 -10.80 -13.58
C GLU A 76 -6.97 -10.50 -12.47
N PHE A 77 -7.46 -10.55 -11.23
CA PHE A 77 -6.67 -10.45 -10.02
C PHE A 77 -7.26 -11.34 -8.92
N TYR A 78 -6.60 -12.43 -8.61
CA TYR A 78 -7.13 -13.40 -7.63
C TYR A 78 -6.70 -13.09 -6.19
N SER A 79 -5.42 -12.77 -6.00
CA SER A 79 -4.85 -12.49 -4.67
C SER A 79 -3.52 -11.77 -4.78
N ARG A 80 -3.06 -11.21 -3.66
CA ARG A 80 -1.75 -10.56 -3.58
C ARG A 80 -0.61 -11.60 -3.55
N VAL A 81 0.24 -11.57 -4.56
CA VAL A 81 1.44 -12.43 -4.68
C VAL A 81 2.70 -11.55 -4.64
N LYS A 82 3.51 -11.69 -3.58
CA LYS A 82 4.73 -10.89 -3.39
C LYS A 82 5.90 -11.39 -4.24
N GLN A 83 6.11 -12.70 -4.29
CA GLN A 83 7.24 -13.32 -5.02
C GLN A 83 6.72 -14.27 -6.11
N GLY A 84 7.38 -14.28 -7.26
CA GLY A 84 7.02 -15.14 -8.37
C GLY A 84 5.71 -14.79 -9.07
N ALA A 85 5.19 -13.57 -8.88
CA ALA A 85 4.01 -13.10 -9.58
C ALA A 85 4.24 -13.07 -11.09
N LYS A 86 3.27 -13.57 -11.85
CA LYS A 86 3.27 -13.56 -13.32
C LYS A 86 2.11 -12.78 -13.92
N ASP A 87 1.12 -12.43 -13.09
CA ASP A 87 0.02 -11.57 -13.51
C ASP A 87 0.44 -10.10 -13.50
N ILE A 88 -0.22 -9.34 -14.34
CA ILE A 88 0.11 -7.93 -14.58
C ILE A 88 -0.09 -7.07 -13.32
N VAL A 89 -1.16 -7.31 -12.55
CA VAL A 89 -1.51 -6.51 -11.37
C VAL A 89 -0.45 -6.66 -10.29
N ASN A 90 -0.14 -7.90 -9.90
CA ASN A 90 0.89 -8.17 -8.90
C ASN A 90 2.27 -7.70 -9.35
N SER A 91 2.59 -7.82 -10.64
CA SER A 91 3.85 -7.33 -11.20
C SER A 91 3.96 -5.81 -11.11
N MET A 92 2.87 -5.08 -11.38
CA MET A 92 2.79 -3.62 -11.23
C MET A 92 2.90 -3.19 -9.76
N LEU A 93 2.20 -3.88 -8.85
CA LEU A 93 2.29 -3.65 -7.41
C LEU A 93 3.70 -3.89 -6.90
N ASN A 94 4.32 -5.03 -7.27
CA ASN A 94 5.69 -5.35 -6.86
C ASN A 94 6.70 -4.32 -7.36
N TYR A 95 6.55 -3.86 -8.60
CA TYR A 95 7.39 -2.80 -9.16
C TYR A 95 7.23 -1.50 -8.38
N GLY A 96 6.00 -1.05 -8.15
CA GLY A 96 5.72 0.17 -7.40
C GLY A 96 6.28 0.12 -5.97
N TYR A 97 6.11 -0.99 -5.27
CA TYR A 97 6.69 -1.14 -3.92
C TYR A 97 8.22 -1.15 -3.95
N SER A 98 8.83 -1.73 -4.99
CA SER A 98 10.29 -1.68 -5.16
C SER A 98 10.84 -0.26 -5.38
N LEU A 99 10.02 0.66 -5.90
CA LEU A 99 10.36 2.08 -6.02
C LEU A 99 10.08 2.86 -4.72
N LEU A 100 8.99 2.53 -4.02
CA LEU A 100 8.60 3.20 -2.78
C LEU A 100 9.56 2.92 -1.64
N TYR A 101 9.97 1.66 -1.46
CA TYR A 101 10.82 1.22 -0.37
C TYR A 101 12.12 2.02 -0.23
N PRO A 102 12.98 2.16 -1.26
CA PRO A 102 14.21 2.94 -1.15
C PRO A 102 13.95 4.44 -0.90
N ARG A 103 12.82 4.98 -1.34
CA ARG A 103 12.44 6.38 -1.08
C ARG A 103 12.15 6.60 0.40
N ILE A 104 11.38 5.71 1.02
CA ILE A 104 11.12 5.76 2.47
C ILE A 104 12.41 5.53 3.26
N TRP A 105 13.24 4.56 2.86
CA TRP A 105 14.55 4.31 3.46
C TRP A 105 15.42 5.58 3.48
N GLN A 106 15.55 6.24 2.34
CA GLN A 106 16.31 7.49 2.24
C GLN A 106 15.71 8.61 3.11
N ALA A 107 14.39 8.72 3.19
CA ALA A 107 13.74 9.70 4.04
C ALA A 107 14.05 9.45 5.52
N VAL A 108 13.95 8.20 5.97
CA VAL A 108 14.30 7.79 7.35
C VAL A 108 15.73 8.21 7.69
N LEU A 109 16.69 7.88 6.83
CA LEU A 109 18.09 8.24 7.04
C LEU A 109 18.33 9.74 7.03
N ARG A 110 17.71 10.50 6.11
CA ARG A 110 17.86 11.97 6.04
C ARG A 110 17.38 12.68 7.29
N HIS A 111 16.37 12.10 7.97
CA HIS A 111 15.87 12.64 9.23
C HIS A 111 16.59 12.12 10.47
N GLY A 112 17.70 11.37 10.30
CA GLY A 112 18.51 10.86 11.40
C GLY A 112 17.82 9.77 12.22
N LEU A 113 16.78 9.12 11.66
CA LEU A 113 16.05 8.05 12.33
C LEU A 113 16.73 6.70 12.08
N ASN A 114 16.64 5.79 13.06
CA ASN A 114 17.14 4.43 12.92
C ASN A 114 16.13 3.58 12.13
N PRO A 115 16.47 3.09 10.92
CA PRO A 115 15.55 2.29 10.10
C PRO A 115 15.15 0.96 10.72
N TYR A 116 15.92 0.46 11.68
CA TYR A 116 15.67 -0.81 12.35
C TYR A 116 14.74 -0.71 13.59
N SER A 117 14.46 0.49 14.07
CA SER A 117 13.60 0.71 15.25
C SER A 117 12.15 0.90 14.82
N GLY A 118 11.45 -0.21 14.56
CA GLY A 118 10.02 -0.21 14.21
C GLY A 118 9.09 0.06 15.38
N LEU A 119 7.86 0.42 15.08
CA LEU A 119 6.77 0.66 16.04
C LEU A 119 5.82 -0.54 16.12
N VAL A 120 5.61 -1.24 15.02
CA VAL A 120 4.72 -2.39 14.87
C VAL A 120 5.49 -3.65 14.49
N HIS A 121 6.44 -3.52 13.56
CA HIS A 121 7.29 -4.64 13.14
C HIS A 121 8.51 -4.74 14.06
N TYR A 122 8.83 -5.97 14.52
CA TYR A 122 9.93 -6.25 15.45
C TYR A 122 10.87 -7.37 14.99
N ALA A 123 10.86 -7.72 13.72
CA ALA A 123 11.74 -8.79 13.22
C ALA A 123 13.21 -8.36 13.32
N GLU A 124 14.04 -9.17 13.98
CA GLU A 124 15.46 -8.90 14.16
C GLU A 124 16.18 -8.81 12.80
N GLY A 125 17.07 -7.83 12.68
CA GLY A 125 17.84 -7.59 11.44
C GLY A 125 17.06 -6.96 10.29
N ASN A 126 15.76 -6.69 10.45
CA ASN A 126 14.94 -6.06 9.43
C ASN A 126 14.77 -4.55 9.67
N PRO A 127 14.64 -3.76 8.61
CA PRO A 127 14.40 -2.32 8.71
C PRO A 127 12.94 -2.03 9.06
N ASN A 128 12.57 -2.36 10.28
CA ASN A 128 11.20 -2.38 10.77
C ASN A 128 10.50 -1.00 10.65
N LEU A 129 11.20 0.10 10.94
CA LEU A 129 10.65 1.44 10.78
C LEU A 129 10.31 1.76 9.31
N VAL A 130 11.15 1.27 8.39
CA VAL A 130 10.88 1.45 6.96
C VAL A 130 9.63 0.68 6.56
N PHE A 131 9.45 -0.55 7.06
CA PHE A 131 8.23 -1.33 6.81
C PHE A 131 7.00 -0.61 7.36
N ASP A 132 7.02 -0.18 8.62
CA ASP A 132 5.92 0.57 9.24
C ASP A 132 5.51 1.80 8.41
N LEU A 133 6.50 2.56 7.93
CA LEU A 133 6.25 3.75 7.14
C LEU A 133 5.79 3.44 5.71
N VAL A 134 6.32 2.37 5.08
CA VAL A 134 5.88 1.95 3.75
C VAL A 134 4.38 1.65 3.75
N GLU A 135 3.85 0.96 4.78
CA GLU A 135 2.42 0.65 4.89
C GLU A 135 1.54 1.91 4.82
N LEU A 136 1.98 3.03 5.38
CA LEU A 136 1.24 4.31 5.35
C LEU A 136 1.11 4.89 3.93
N PHE A 137 2.05 4.59 3.05
CA PHE A 137 2.11 5.18 1.71
C PHE A 137 1.71 4.22 0.58
N ARG A 138 1.60 2.92 0.83
CA ARG A 138 1.32 1.89 -0.20
C ARG A 138 0.11 2.24 -1.03
N CYS A 139 -1.02 2.47 -0.39
CA CYS A 139 -2.28 2.74 -1.06
C CYS A 139 -2.21 4.00 -1.95
N GLN A 140 -1.60 5.07 -1.45
CA GLN A 140 -1.53 6.35 -2.17
C GLN A 140 -0.49 6.35 -3.28
N ALA A 141 0.70 5.81 -3.02
CA ALA A 141 1.82 5.93 -3.93
C ALA A 141 1.89 4.81 -4.96
N VAL A 142 1.28 3.65 -4.70
CA VAL A 142 1.41 2.47 -5.55
C VAL A 142 0.05 1.96 -6.02
N ASP A 143 -0.82 1.53 -5.10
CA ASP A 143 -2.04 0.81 -5.47
C ASP A 143 -2.97 1.68 -6.32
N ARG A 144 -3.07 2.96 -5.96
CA ARG A 144 -3.82 3.96 -6.72
C ARG A 144 -3.29 4.16 -8.15
N VAL A 145 -1.97 4.12 -8.33
CA VAL A 145 -1.36 4.24 -9.65
C VAL A 145 -1.74 3.02 -10.49
N VAL A 146 -1.65 1.81 -9.94
CA VAL A 146 -2.06 0.56 -10.62
C VAL A 146 -3.52 0.64 -11.07
N ILE A 147 -4.43 0.99 -10.16
CA ILE A 147 -5.85 1.12 -10.45
C ILE A 147 -6.08 2.18 -11.55
N SER A 148 -5.40 3.32 -11.45
CA SER A 148 -5.52 4.40 -12.43
C SER A 148 -5.08 3.97 -13.82
N MET A 149 -3.95 3.26 -13.93
CA MET A 149 -3.44 2.76 -15.21
C MET A 149 -4.40 1.77 -15.84
N ILE A 150 -4.95 0.84 -15.06
CA ILE A 150 -5.91 -0.16 -15.52
C ILE A 150 -7.21 0.52 -15.99
N ASN A 151 -7.77 1.42 -15.18
CA ASN A 151 -9.02 2.10 -15.51
C ASN A 151 -8.92 3.02 -16.72
N LYS A 152 -7.72 3.54 -17.01
CA LYS A 152 -7.44 4.31 -18.22
C LYS A 152 -7.20 3.43 -19.48
N GLY A 153 -7.20 2.11 -19.31
CA GLY A 153 -6.91 1.18 -20.42
C GLY A 153 -5.48 1.29 -20.94
N GLU A 154 -4.53 1.68 -20.07
CA GLU A 154 -3.12 1.74 -20.46
C GLU A 154 -2.61 0.35 -20.83
N ARG A 155 -1.81 0.28 -21.90
CA ARG A 155 -1.20 -0.99 -22.32
C ARG A 155 -0.16 -1.44 -21.32
N CYS A 156 -0.56 -2.38 -20.47
CA CYS A 156 0.32 -2.97 -19.46
C CYS A 156 0.66 -4.40 -19.83
N ALA A 157 1.94 -4.75 -19.82
CA ALA A 157 2.39 -6.09 -20.17
C ALA A 157 3.60 -6.53 -19.32
N VAL A 158 3.68 -7.84 -19.15
CA VAL A 158 4.79 -8.53 -18.47
C VAL A 158 5.46 -9.51 -19.44
N ASP A 159 6.71 -9.84 -19.16
CA ASP A 159 7.40 -10.94 -19.82
C ASP A 159 7.02 -12.31 -19.19
N LYS A 160 7.58 -13.39 -19.73
CA LYS A 160 7.36 -14.77 -19.24
C LYS A 160 7.74 -14.98 -17.76
N ASP A 161 8.61 -14.13 -17.23
CA ASP A 161 9.10 -14.20 -15.85
C ASP A 161 8.31 -13.26 -14.91
N GLY A 162 7.26 -12.58 -15.43
CA GLY A 162 6.44 -11.63 -14.66
C GLY A 162 7.07 -10.26 -14.49
N LYS A 163 8.14 -9.92 -15.23
CA LYS A 163 8.74 -8.60 -15.16
C LYS A 163 8.01 -7.65 -16.10
N LEU A 164 7.75 -6.43 -15.62
CA LEU A 164 7.12 -5.39 -16.43
C LEU A 164 7.97 -5.05 -17.66
N LEU A 165 7.35 -4.98 -18.81
CA LEU A 165 7.99 -4.50 -20.02
C LEU A 165 8.34 -3.00 -19.90
N TYR A 166 9.28 -2.55 -20.73
CA TYR A 166 9.78 -1.17 -20.70
C TYR A 166 8.65 -0.16 -20.85
N GLU A 167 7.72 -0.40 -21.77
CA GLU A 167 6.58 0.47 -22.07
C GLU A 167 5.72 0.66 -20.80
N THR A 168 5.39 -0.42 -20.11
CA THR A 168 4.62 -0.38 -18.86
C THR A 168 5.36 0.42 -17.77
N ARG A 169 6.66 0.23 -17.62
CA ARG A 169 7.48 0.99 -16.66
C ARG A 169 7.54 2.46 -17.00
N SER A 170 7.63 2.82 -18.29
CA SER A 170 7.67 4.21 -18.72
C SER A 170 6.34 4.94 -18.49
N VAL A 171 5.20 4.24 -18.63
CA VAL A 171 3.89 4.78 -18.26
C VAL A 171 3.80 4.98 -16.76
N TRP A 172 4.22 3.99 -15.97
CA TRP A 172 4.24 4.08 -14.51
C TRP A 172 4.94 5.34 -13.99
N THR A 173 6.11 5.68 -14.54
CA THR A 173 6.90 6.83 -14.07
C THR A 173 6.29 8.18 -14.40
N ARG A 174 5.22 8.22 -15.21
CA ARG A 174 4.47 9.45 -15.55
C ARG A 174 3.26 9.70 -14.65
N HIS A 175 2.84 8.70 -13.87
CA HIS A 175 1.75 8.77 -12.88
C HIS A 175 2.28 9.11 -11.49
#